data_75a46cad5e0962f428b752fbc519c661
#
_entry.id   75a46cad5e0962f428b752fbc519c661
#
_cell.length_a   1.000
_cell.length_b   1.000
_cell.length_c   1.000
_cell.angle_alpha   90.00
_cell.angle_beta   90.00
_cell.angle_gamma   90.00
#
_symmetry.space_group_name_H-M   'P 1'
#
loop_
_entity.id
_entity.type
_entity.pdbx_description
1 polymer ?
#
loop_
_entity_poly.entity_id
_entity_poly.type
_entity_poly.pdbx_seq_one_letter_code
_entity_poly.pdbx_strand_id
1 'polypeptide(L)'
;MVEARGISRRFGPRVALDDVSLVVDEGEIVALLGPNGAGKTTLVRVLTGLVRPDAGEARVLGVETWDCPRDLRARMGLVPSGDRSLYLRISGLENLVFFGRLHGLSRREATARAWELLELVDLVDAGRLRSGFYSHGMQKRLSIARALLTDPSVLMIDEATHDLDPEAAASMRGLVRGLADRGAAVVWATQRIEEIRGFADRVTLLRTGEVAFEGTVSQLVAVAVPRRYVLRLRNGRAAGRELEPAIQDAVRGRATIAAAADGDPEDFLLHLAEDAVLGEVLASLTAADVDVVACREERSEIENAYLNLAGSTG
;
A
#
# COMPACT_ATOMS: atom_id res chain seq x y z
N MET A 1 7.71 16.53 9.97
CA MET A 1 7.19 15.89 11.20
C MET A 1 7.79 14.51 11.47
N VAL A 2 7.98 13.70 10.45
CA VAL A 2 8.66 12.40 10.52
C VAL A 2 9.90 12.42 9.66
N GLU A 3 11.03 11.97 10.17
CA GLU A 3 12.29 11.91 9.44
C GLU A 3 12.96 10.56 9.67
N ALA A 4 13.36 9.89 8.60
CA ALA A 4 14.29 8.77 8.57
C ALA A 4 15.46 9.18 7.68
N ARG A 5 16.70 9.00 8.14
CA ARG A 5 17.92 9.33 7.39
C ARG A 5 18.87 8.15 7.41
N GLY A 6 19.13 7.57 6.24
CA GLY A 6 20.11 6.50 6.06
C GLY A 6 19.81 5.24 6.90
N ILE A 7 18.54 4.89 7.07
CA ILE A 7 18.12 3.78 7.93
C ILE A 7 18.54 2.46 7.32
N SER A 8 19.38 1.72 8.03
CA SER A 8 19.75 0.35 7.71
C SER A 8 19.36 -0.60 8.84
N ARG A 9 18.81 -1.77 8.50
CA ARG A 9 18.41 -2.80 9.45
C ARG A 9 18.55 -4.21 8.89
N ARG A 10 19.22 -5.09 9.66
CA ARG A 10 19.39 -6.51 9.34
C ARG A 10 18.74 -7.41 10.39
N PHE A 11 18.25 -8.55 9.96
CA PHE A 11 17.79 -9.63 10.84
C PHE A 11 18.53 -10.93 10.45
N GLY A 12 19.59 -11.24 11.19
CA GLY A 12 20.50 -12.29 10.80
C GLY A 12 21.12 -12.01 9.42
N PRO A 13 21.07 -12.94 8.47
CA PRO A 13 21.63 -12.75 7.12
C PRO A 13 20.78 -11.84 6.23
N ARG A 14 19.51 -11.58 6.59
CA ARG A 14 18.58 -10.81 5.78
C ARG A 14 18.74 -9.32 6.03
N VAL A 15 19.02 -8.56 4.97
CA VAL A 15 18.90 -7.09 4.96
C VAL A 15 17.42 -6.75 4.79
N ALA A 16 16.88 -6.02 5.74
CA ALA A 16 15.49 -5.58 5.71
C ALA A 16 15.34 -4.12 5.25
N LEU A 17 16.34 -3.29 5.58
CA LEU A 17 16.49 -1.90 5.12
C LEU A 17 17.97 -1.63 4.85
N ASP A 18 18.27 -0.90 3.77
CA ASP A 18 19.59 -0.49 3.37
C ASP A 18 19.55 0.97 2.91
N ASP A 19 20.14 1.86 3.70
CA ASP A 19 20.26 3.31 3.46
C ASP A 19 18.92 4.02 3.11
N VAL A 20 17.83 3.65 3.80
CA VAL A 20 16.48 4.20 3.52
C VAL A 20 16.33 5.56 4.19
N SER A 21 15.93 6.56 3.39
CA SER A 21 15.55 7.89 3.85
C SER A 21 14.09 8.19 3.52
N LEU A 22 13.39 8.91 4.42
CA LEU A 22 11.98 9.29 4.28
C LEU A 22 11.72 10.56 5.08
N VAL A 23 10.99 11.50 4.51
CA VAL A 23 10.50 12.69 5.21
C VAL A 23 8.99 12.80 5.02
N VAL A 24 8.27 13.13 6.10
CA VAL A 24 6.83 13.41 6.06
C VAL A 24 6.58 14.71 6.82
N ASP A 25 5.99 15.66 6.13
CA ASP A 25 5.67 16.96 6.68
C ASP A 25 4.30 17.00 7.39
N GLU A 26 4.00 18.11 8.06
CA GLU A 26 2.70 18.34 8.68
C GLU A 26 1.60 18.38 7.61
N GLY A 27 0.51 17.69 7.86
CA GLY A 27 -0.62 17.61 6.93
C GLY A 27 -0.38 16.76 5.70
N GLU A 28 0.78 16.11 5.60
CA GLU A 28 1.15 15.29 4.45
C GLU A 28 0.82 13.80 4.66
N ILE A 29 0.34 13.15 3.60
CA ILE A 29 0.23 11.69 3.51
C ILE A 29 1.31 11.18 2.56
N VAL A 30 2.32 10.49 3.10
CA VAL A 30 3.32 9.79 2.29
C VAL A 30 2.99 8.31 2.26
N ALA A 31 2.77 7.79 1.06
CA ALA A 31 2.58 6.36 0.84
C ALA A 31 3.93 5.64 0.81
N LEU A 32 4.07 4.63 1.67
CA LEU A 32 5.19 3.70 1.64
C LEU A 32 4.76 2.47 0.84
N LEU A 33 5.08 2.46 -0.44
CA LEU A 33 4.65 1.43 -1.39
C LEU A 33 5.72 0.34 -1.54
N GLY A 34 5.31 -0.87 -1.85
CA GLY A 34 6.24 -1.96 -2.17
C GLY A 34 5.63 -3.34 -1.96
N PRO A 35 6.21 -4.40 -2.56
CA PRO A 35 5.74 -5.77 -2.39
C PRO A 35 5.94 -6.27 -0.96
N ASN A 36 5.41 -7.46 -0.67
CA ASN A 36 5.66 -8.13 0.58
C ASN A 36 7.15 -8.41 0.75
N GLY A 37 7.68 -8.06 1.93
CA GLY A 37 9.09 -8.22 2.24
C GLY A 37 10.01 -7.10 1.75
N ALA A 38 9.49 -6.03 1.14
CA ALA A 38 10.27 -4.87 0.70
C ALA A 38 10.87 -4.03 1.83
N GLY A 39 10.43 -4.22 3.08
CA GLY A 39 10.94 -3.46 4.23
C GLY A 39 9.93 -2.51 4.87
N LYS A 40 8.73 -2.31 4.30
CA LYS A 40 7.69 -1.37 4.76
C LYS A 40 7.40 -1.47 6.27
N THR A 41 6.96 -2.65 6.72
CA THR A 41 6.68 -2.91 8.15
C THR A 41 7.90 -2.68 9.04
N THR A 42 9.11 -2.98 8.55
CA THR A 42 10.36 -2.75 9.30
C THR A 42 10.59 -1.25 9.46
N LEU A 43 10.43 -0.46 8.41
CA LEU A 43 10.57 1.00 8.48
C LEU A 43 9.51 1.61 9.43
N VAL A 44 8.24 1.22 9.31
CA VAL A 44 7.18 1.64 10.26
C VAL A 44 7.57 1.31 11.71
N ARG A 45 8.12 0.14 11.98
CA ARG A 45 8.60 -0.25 13.33
C ARG A 45 9.79 0.57 13.80
N VAL A 46 10.69 0.97 12.91
CA VAL A 46 11.80 1.88 13.25
C VAL A 46 11.25 3.27 13.58
N LEU A 47 10.36 3.80 12.75
CA LEU A 47 9.73 5.11 12.95
C LEU A 47 8.87 5.17 14.22
N THR A 48 8.35 4.04 14.69
CA THR A 48 7.59 3.96 15.96
C THR A 48 8.44 3.59 17.18
N GLY A 49 9.75 3.42 17.01
CA GLY A 49 10.67 3.04 18.08
C GLY A 49 10.51 1.59 18.57
N LEU A 50 9.82 0.74 17.81
CA LEU A 50 9.67 -0.69 18.12
C LEU A 50 10.88 -1.54 17.68
N VAL A 51 11.65 -1.03 16.72
CA VAL A 51 12.88 -1.66 16.23
C VAL A 51 13.97 -0.60 16.15
N ARG A 52 15.13 -0.88 16.77
CA ARG A 52 16.30 -0.02 16.65
C ARG A 52 16.95 -0.24 15.27
N PRO A 53 17.29 0.82 14.51
CA PRO A 53 18.10 0.68 13.31
C PRO A 53 19.53 0.25 13.67
N ASP A 54 20.23 -0.40 12.73
CA ASP A 54 21.65 -0.74 12.88
C ASP A 54 22.52 0.46 12.47
N ALA A 55 22.02 1.31 11.55
CA ALA A 55 22.63 2.57 11.14
C ALA A 55 21.54 3.58 10.76
N GLY A 56 21.90 4.87 10.72
CA GLY A 56 20.99 5.97 10.44
C GLY A 56 20.22 6.45 11.67
N GLU A 57 19.37 7.46 11.46
CA GLU A 57 18.57 8.10 12.51
C GLU A 57 17.11 8.18 12.10
N ALA A 58 16.19 7.89 13.04
CA ALA A 58 14.76 8.10 12.87
C ALA A 58 14.25 9.08 13.93
N ARG A 59 13.59 10.16 13.50
CA ARG A 59 13.02 11.18 14.38
C ARG A 59 11.54 11.40 14.08
N VAL A 60 10.77 11.58 15.14
CA VAL A 60 9.37 11.97 15.06
C VAL A 60 9.16 13.19 15.96
N LEU A 61 8.58 14.25 15.41
CA LEU A 61 8.41 15.53 16.10
C LEU A 61 9.74 16.08 16.66
N GLY A 62 10.84 15.86 15.95
CA GLY A 62 12.19 16.28 16.34
C GLY A 62 12.89 15.37 17.37
N VAL A 63 12.21 14.34 17.90
CA VAL A 63 12.73 13.45 18.94
C VAL A 63 13.13 12.11 18.31
N GLU A 64 14.28 11.57 18.70
CA GLU A 64 14.73 10.25 18.25
C GLU A 64 13.78 9.15 18.71
N THR A 65 13.39 8.26 17.79
CA THR A 65 12.32 7.28 18.04
C THR A 65 12.78 6.13 18.92
N TRP A 66 14.07 5.76 18.91
CA TRP A 66 14.56 4.64 19.73
C TRP A 66 14.46 4.92 21.23
N ASP A 67 14.81 6.14 21.63
CA ASP A 67 14.70 6.59 23.02
C ASP A 67 13.34 7.24 23.30
N CYS A 68 12.30 6.82 22.57
CA CYS A 68 10.97 7.40 22.53
C CYS A 68 10.37 7.62 23.94
N PRO A 69 10.32 8.86 24.42
CA PRO A 69 9.70 9.18 25.70
C PRO A 69 8.18 8.92 25.66
N ARG A 70 7.58 8.75 26.82
CA ARG A 70 6.14 8.45 26.93
C ARG A 70 5.27 9.50 26.25
N ASP A 71 5.64 10.76 26.35
CA ASP A 71 4.90 11.88 25.76
C ASP A 71 4.94 11.87 24.24
N LEU A 72 6.06 11.44 23.63
CA LEU A 72 6.13 11.25 22.19
C LEU A 72 5.22 10.09 21.74
N ARG A 73 5.22 8.97 22.46
CA ARG A 73 4.34 7.84 22.14
C ARG A 73 2.87 8.22 22.18
N ALA A 74 2.47 9.10 23.08
CA ALA A 74 1.09 9.60 23.16
C ALA A 74 0.71 10.46 21.94
N ARG A 75 1.70 11.02 21.21
CA ARG A 75 1.48 11.82 20.01
C ARG A 75 1.60 11.02 18.70
N MET A 76 1.79 9.70 18.81
CA MET A 76 1.93 8.78 17.68
C MET A 76 0.82 7.74 17.71
N GLY A 77 0.06 7.64 16.63
CA GLY A 77 -0.89 6.56 16.40
C GLY A 77 -0.28 5.47 15.52
N LEU A 78 -0.49 4.22 15.88
CA LEU A 78 -0.07 3.06 15.08
C LEU A 78 -1.24 2.14 14.79
N VAL A 79 -1.52 1.93 13.51
CA VAL A 79 -2.40 0.86 13.01
C VAL A 79 -1.49 -0.21 12.41
N PRO A 80 -1.24 -1.32 13.13
CA PRO A 80 -0.34 -2.36 12.66
C PRO A 80 -1.00 -3.24 11.60
N SER A 81 -0.19 -3.88 10.76
CA SER A 81 -0.62 -4.98 9.90
C SER A 81 -1.08 -6.17 10.74
N GLY A 82 -2.13 -6.87 10.26
CA GLY A 82 -2.67 -8.07 10.89
C GLY A 82 -3.69 -7.82 12.01
N ASP A 83 -4.28 -8.93 12.52
CA ASP A 83 -5.50 -8.90 13.36
C ASP A 83 -5.23 -8.88 14.86
N ARG A 84 -3.97 -8.91 15.28
CA ARG A 84 -3.60 -9.07 16.72
C ARG A 84 -3.61 -7.76 17.51
N SER A 85 -4.21 -6.71 16.98
CA SER A 85 -4.19 -5.39 17.62
C SER A 85 -5.31 -5.19 18.65
N LEU A 86 -6.28 -6.10 18.73
CA LEU A 86 -7.48 -6.01 19.55
C LEU A 86 -7.63 -7.22 20.49
N TYR A 87 -8.27 -6.99 21.63
CA TYR A 87 -8.68 -8.05 22.55
C TYR A 87 -10.06 -8.59 22.13
N LEU A 88 -10.09 -9.69 21.39
CA LEU A 88 -11.30 -10.23 20.76
C LEU A 88 -12.37 -10.71 21.76
N ARG A 89 -12.02 -10.95 23.02
CA ARG A 89 -12.93 -11.43 24.08
C ARG A 89 -13.74 -10.33 24.76
N ILE A 90 -13.38 -9.07 24.57
CA ILE A 90 -14.07 -7.91 25.10
C ILE A 90 -14.70 -7.09 23.98
N SER A 91 -15.61 -6.18 24.34
CA SER A 91 -16.31 -5.33 23.36
C SER A 91 -15.40 -4.29 22.70
N GLY A 92 -15.84 -3.68 21.60
CA GLY A 92 -15.14 -2.56 20.96
C GLY A 92 -14.93 -1.41 21.94
N LEU A 93 -15.97 -1.04 22.68
CA LEU A 93 -15.91 -0.01 23.71
C LEU A 93 -14.86 -0.35 24.80
N GLU A 94 -14.89 -1.58 25.33
CA GLU A 94 -13.93 -2.01 26.35
C GLU A 94 -12.50 -2.03 25.84
N ASN A 95 -12.27 -2.39 24.56
CA ASN A 95 -10.97 -2.27 23.92
C ASN A 95 -10.47 -0.82 23.97
N LEU A 96 -11.27 0.13 23.50
CA LEU A 96 -10.87 1.54 23.47
C LEU A 96 -10.66 2.10 24.89
N VAL A 97 -11.55 1.79 25.83
CA VAL A 97 -11.39 2.20 27.23
C VAL A 97 -10.11 1.62 27.84
N PHE A 98 -9.82 0.35 27.59
CA PHE A 98 -8.58 -0.29 28.08
C PHE A 98 -7.33 0.43 27.55
N PHE A 99 -7.23 0.65 26.25
CA PHE A 99 -6.07 1.34 25.65
C PHE A 99 -6.01 2.82 26.09
N GLY A 100 -7.14 3.52 26.17
CA GLY A 100 -7.19 4.89 26.71
C GLY A 100 -6.62 4.97 28.14
N ARG A 101 -6.96 3.99 28.99
CA ARG A 101 -6.40 3.86 30.33
C ARG A 101 -4.89 3.62 30.34
N LEU A 102 -4.37 2.82 29.40
CA LEU A 102 -2.92 2.61 29.24
C LEU A 102 -2.20 3.91 28.84
N HIS A 103 -2.87 4.76 28.07
CA HIS A 103 -2.36 6.11 27.72
C HIS A 103 -2.50 7.14 28.86
N GLY A 104 -3.11 6.76 29.99
CA GLY A 104 -3.18 7.60 31.19
C GLY A 104 -4.50 8.37 31.35
N LEU A 105 -5.48 8.17 30.47
CA LEU A 105 -6.81 8.77 30.64
C LEU A 105 -7.50 8.19 31.87
N SER A 106 -8.28 8.99 32.61
CA SER A 106 -9.20 8.48 33.62
C SER A 106 -10.26 7.57 32.97
N ARG A 107 -10.92 6.71 33.75
CA ARG A 107 -11.99 5.85 33.23
C ARG A 107 -13.11 6.65 32.57
N ARG A 108 -13.46 7.80 33.12
CA ARG A 108 -14.49 8.70 32.57
C ARG A 108 -14.07 9.29 31.21
N GLU A 109 -12.86 9.82 31.14
CA GLU A 109 -12.30 10.36 29.90
C GLU A 109 -12.14 9.29 28.82
N ALA A 110 -11.57 8.14 29.18
CA ALA A 110 -11.41 7.02 28.24
C ALA A 110 -12.76 6.53 27.69
N THR A 111 -13.82 6.49 28.54
CA THR A 111 -15.15 6.08 28.10
C THR A 111 -15.79 7.12 27.16
N ALA A 112 -15.69 8.41 27.50
CA ALA A 112 -16.19 9.49 26.63
C ALA A 112 -15.47 9.46 25.28
N ARG A 113 -14.14 9.44 25.31
CA ARG A 113 -13.32 9.39 24.09
C ARG A 113 -13.59 8.11 23.26
N ALA A 114 -13.82 6.99 23.89
CA ALA A 114 -14.14 5.74 23.20
C ALA A 114 -15.45 5.86 22.41
N TRP A 115 -16.49 6.48 22.96
CA TRP A 115 -17.74 6.71 22.23
C TRP A 115 -17.59 7.66 21.06
N GLU A 116 -16.88 8.79 21.24
CA GLU A 116 -16.55 9.71 20.15
C GLU A 116 -15.84 8.99 18.99
N LEU A 117 -14.88 8.12 19.31
CA LEU A 117 -14.14 7.38 18.29
C LEU A 117 -14.96 6.27 17.65
N LEU A 118 -15.85 5.61 18.40
CA LEU A 118 -16.79 4.64 17.81
C LEU A 118 -17.76 5.33 16.84
N GLU A 119 -18.19 6.54 17.14
CA GLU A 119 -19.00 7.35 16.22
C GLU A 119 -18.20 7.73 14.97
N LEU A 120 -16.96 8.22 15.16
CA LEU A 120 -16.07 8.60 14.07
C LEU A 120 -15.81 7.47 13.06
N VAL A 121 -15.74 6.20 13.52
CA VAL A 121 -15.48 5.02 12.69
C VAL A 121 -16.76 4.21 12.38
N ASP A 122 -17.95 4.77 12.63
CA ASP A 122 -19.24 4.11 12.37
C ASP A 122 -19.36 2.72 13.02
N LEU A 123 -19.10 2.64 14.31
CA LEU A 123 -19.20 1.42 15.13
C LEU A 123 -20.02 1.60 16.41
N VAL A 124 -20.86 2.64 16.51
CA VAL A 124 -21.67 2.91 17.71
C VAL A 124 -22.58 1.74 18.05
N ASP A 125 -23.33 1.23 17.07
CA ASP A 125 -24.28 0.13 17.26
C ASP A 125 -23.61 -1.18 17.68
N ALA A 126 -22.37 -1.40 17.20
CA ALA A 126 -21.56 -2.56 17.52
C ALA A 126 -20.68 -2.35 18.76
N GLY A 127 -20.60 -1.13 19.31
CA GLY A 127 -19.64 -0.77 20.34
C GLY A 127 -19.66 -1.66 21.57
N ARG A 128 -20.81 -2.24 21.93
CA ARG A 128 -20.99 -3.16 23.08
C ARG A 128 -20.85 -4.64 22.72
N LEU A 129 -20.77 -4.99 21.41
CA LEU A 129 -20.50 -6.36 20.98
C LEU A 129 -19.03 -6.71 21.20
N ARG A 130 -18.74 -7.97 21.50
CA ARG A 130 -17.36 -8.46 21.54
C ARG A 130 -16.70 -8.29 20.19
N SER A 131 -15.50 -7.74 20.15
CA SER A 131 -14.78 -7.47 18.91
C SER A 131 -14.43 -8.74 18.13
N GLY A 132 -14.46 -9.92 18.75
CA GLY A 132 -14.36 -11.20 18.08
C GLY A 132 -15.54 -11.54 17.14
N PHE A 133 -16.67 -10.85 17.28
CA PHE A 133 -17.83 -10.98 16.38
C PHE A 133 -17.86 -9.91 15.28
N TYR A 134 -16.88 -9.00 15.27
CA TYR A 134 -16.75 -7.98 14.24
C TYR A 134 -16.31 -8.60 12.92
N SER A 135 -16.83 -8.06 11.82
CA SER A 135 -16.25 -8.32 10.49
C SER A 135 -14.80 -7.80 10.45
N HIS A 136 -14.04 -8.26 9.47
CA HIS A 136 -12.66 -7.78 9.27
C HIS A 136 -12.59 -6.25 9.14
N GLY A 137 -13.51 -5.67 8.36
CA GLY A 137 -13.65 -4.23 8.21
C GLY A 137 -13.95 -3.50 9.52
N MET A 138 -14.85 -4.05 10.35
CA MET A 138 -15.14 -3.50 11.68
C MET A 138 -13.93 -3.56 12.60
N GLN A 139 -13.14 -4.64 12.57
CA GLN A 139 -11.91 -4.77 13.35
C GLN A 139 -10.86 -3.75 12.92
N LYS A 140 -10.71 -3.52 11.61
CA LYS A 140 -9.79 -2.49 11.07
C LYS A 140 -10.23 -1.09 11.48
N ARG A 141 -11.52 -0.76 11.37
CA ARG A 141 -12.08 0.52 11.84
C ARG A 141 -11.83 0.73 13.34
N LEU A 142 -12.06 -0.30 14.17
CA LEU A 142 -11.74 -0.25 15.60
C LEU A 142 -10.24 -0.08 15.87
N SER A 143 -9.37 -0.68 15.07
CA SER A 143 -7.91 -0.50 15.18
C SER A 143 -7.48 0.95 14.89
N ILE A 144 -8.12 1.61 13.91
CA ILE A 144 -7.92 3.05 13.68
C ILE A 144 -8.44 3.87 14.87
N ALA A 145 -9.67 3.61 15.35
CA ALA A 145 -10.19 4.29 16.52
C ALA A 145 -9.22 4.19 17.71
N ARG A 146 -8.62 3.02 17.92
CA ARG A 146 -7.58 2.82 18.94
C ARG A 146 -6.36 3.70 18.71
N ALA A 147 -5.88 3.82 17.47
CA ALA A 147 -4.73 4.66 17.15
C ALA A 147 -5.00 6.16 17.36
N LEU A 148 -6.27 6.57 17.34
CA LEU A 148 -6.71 7.96 17.54
C LEU A 148 -7.06 8.33 18.98
N LEU A 149 -6.88 7.43 19.95
CA LEU A 149 -7.26 7.66 21.35
C LEU A 149 -6.62 8.91 21.97
N THR A 150 -5.40 9.21 21.59
CA THR A 150 -4.59 10.30 22.13
C THR A 150 -4.54 11.54 21.22
N ASP A 151 -5.37 11.58 20.17
CA ASP A 151 -5.34 12.63 19.16
C ASP A 151 -3.92 12.88 18.59
N PRO A 152 -3.35 11.85 17.91
CA PRO A 152 -1.94 11.86 17.54
C PRO A 152 -1.63 12.88 16.44
N SER A 153 -0.47 13.54 16.56
CA SER A 153 0.08 14.42 15.50
C SER A 153 0.71 13.61 14.35
N VAL A 154 1.03 12.34 14.57
CA VAL A 154 1.63 11.44 13.57
C VAL A 154 0.89 10.12 13.56
N LEU A 155 0.51 9.66 12.39
CA LEU A 155 -0.21 8.39 12.21
C LEU A 155 0.57 7.46 11.28
N MET A 156 0.91 6.27 11.78
CA MET A 156 1.56 5.20 11.04
C MET A 156 0.54 4.10 10.76
N ILE A 157 0.31 3.78 9.51
CA ILE A 157 -0.69 2.79 9.07
C ILE A 157 0.02 1.73 8.23
N ASP A 158 -0.08 0.47 8.64
CA ASP A 158 0.55 -0.65 7.96
C ASP A 158 -0.52 -1.62 7.45
N GLU A 159 -0.77 -1.64 6.13
CA GLU A 159 -1.69 -2.52 5.41
C GLU A 159 -3.13 -2.54 5.98
N ALA A 160 -3.68 -1.36 6.33
CA ALA A 160 -4.98 -1.28 7.00
C ALA A 160 -6.20 -1.59 6.10
N THR A 161 -6.06 -1.52 4.77
CA THR A 161 -7.18 -1.66 3.82
C THR A 161 -7.14 -2.95 3.00
N HIS A 162 -6.16 -3.84 3.25
CA HIS A 162 -5.90 -5.01 2.41
C HIS A 162 -7.12 -5.92 2.19
N ASP A 163 -7.93 -6.16 3.23
CA ASP A 163 -9.06 -7.09 3.19
C ASP A 163 -10.42 -6.38 3.32
N LEU A 164 -10.47 -5.10 2.98
CA LEU A 164 -11.70 -4.32 3.02
C LEU A 164 -12.39 -4.32 1.65
N ASP A 165 -13.71 -4.28 1.69
CA ASP A 165 -14.48 -3.93 0.49
C ASP A 165 -14.16 -2.48 0.04
N PRO A 166 -14.41 -2.13 -1.23
CA PRO A 166 -14.04 -0.83 -1.78
C PRO A 166 -14.65 0.36 -1.04
N GLU A 167 -15.87 0.24 -0.53
CA GLU A 167 -16.58 1.30 0.19
C GLU A 167 -15.97 1.54 1.57
N ALA A 168 -15.73 0.48 2.33
CA ALA A 168 -15.05 0.56 3.63
C ALA A 168 -13.63 1.12 3.49
N ALA A 169 -12.88 0.69 2.46
CA ALA A 169 -11.55 1.22 2.17
C ALA A 169 -11.58 2.72 1.80
N ALA A 170 -12.58 3.16 1.01
CA ALA A 170 -12.75 4.58 0.65
C ALA A 170 -13.09 5.43 1.88
N SER A 171 -14.04 4.96 2.73
CA SER A 171 -14.40 5.62 3.98
C SER A 171 -13.20 5.81 4.90
N MET A 172 -12.38 4.76 5.04
CA MET A 172 -11.16 4.79 5.84
C MET A 172 -10.13 5.79 5.31
N ARG A 173 -9.90 5.83 4.00
CA ARG A 173 -9.02 6.84 3.38
C ARG A 173 -9.56 8.26 3.58
N GLY A 174 -10.87 8.47 3.44
CA GLY A 174 -11.51 9.76 3.71
C GLY A 174 -11.29 10.22 5.16
N LEU A 175 -11.43 9.32 6.13
CA LEU A 175 -11.13 9.61 7.53
C LEU A 175 -9.68 10.04 7.73
N VAL A 176 -8.72 9.28 7.19
CA VAL A 176 -7.28 9.56 7.33
C VAL A 176 -6.92 10.87 6.60
N ARG A 177 -7.49 11.14 5.40
CA ARG A 177 -7.30 12.42 4.71
C ARG A 177 -7.76 13.60 5.57
N GLY A 178 -8.96 13.48 6.18
CA GLY A 178 -9.45 14.50 7.10
C GLY A 178 -8.57 14.72 8.35
N LEU A 179 -7.82 13.72 8.80
CA LEU A 179 -6.82 13.89 9.87
C LEU A 179 -5.60 14.65 9.35
N ALA A 180 -5.10 14.31 8.17
CA ALA A 180 -3.98 15.03 7.56
C ALA A 180 -4.34 16.49 7.26
N ASP A 181 -5.54 16.76 6.76
CA ASP A 181 -6.04 18.15 6.53
C ASP A 181 -6.11 18.98 7.82
N ARG A 182 -6.14 18.34 8.99
CA ARG A 182 -6.03 18.99 10.31
C ARG A 182 -4.60 19.05 10.85
N GLY A 183 -3.60 18.69 10.05
CA GLY A 183 -2.18 18.83 10.35
C GLY A 183 -1.49 17.53 10.79
N ALA A 184 -2.16 16.38 10.83
CA ALA A 184 -1.48 15.12 11.14
C ALA A 184 -0.55 14.69 10.00
N ALA A 185 0.68 14.28 10.32
CA ALA A 185 1.59 13.64 9.37
C ALA A 185 1.26 12.14 9.29
N VAL A 186 1.11 11.60 8.07
CA VAL A 186 0.67 10.22 7.87
C VAL A 186 1.67 9.44 7.03
N VAL A 187 2.12 8.28 7.54
CA VAL A 187 2.79 7.24 6.76
C VAL A 187 1.79 6.12 6.48
N TRP A 188 1.49 5.89 5.19
CA TRP A 188 0.56 4.88 4.74
C TRP A 188 1.29 3.76 4.00
N ALA A 189 1.55 2.64 4.67
CA ALA A 189 2.21 1.49 4.05
C ALA A 189 1.19 0.57 3.36
N THR A 190 1.41 0.28 2.09
CA THR A 190 0.58 -0.62 1.27
C THR A 190 1.42 -1.30 0.19
N GLN A 191 0.88 -2.36 -0.39
CA GLN A 191 1.41 -3.00 -1.59
C GLN A 191 0.58 -2.70 -2.86
N ARG A 192 -0.46 -1.84 -2.76
CA ARG A 192 -1.44 -1.59 -3.83
C ARG A 192 -1.42 -0.14 -4.23
N ILE A 193 -1.11 0.11 -5.52
CA ILE A 193 -1.03 1.47 -6.06
C ILE A 193 -2.41 2.13 -6.14
N GLU A 194 -3.47 1.33 -6.32
CA GLU A 194 -4.85 1.80 -6.40
C GLU A 194 -5.32 2.45 -5.09
N GLU A 195 -4.75 2.03 -3.96
CA GLU A 195 -5.08 2.59 -2.65
C GLU A 195 -4.55 4.00 -2.45
N ILE A 196 -3.50 4.39 -3.18
CA ILE A 196 -2.82 5.68 -3.00
C ILE A 196 -3.22 6.73 -4.04
N ARG A 197 -3.85 6.32 -5.14
CA ARG A 197 -4.34 7.24 -6.18
C ARG A 197 -5.39 8.20 -5.63
N GLY A 198 -5.18 9.50 -5.82
CA GLY A 198 -6.08 10.56 -5.34
C GLY A 198 -6.18 10.67 -3.81
N PHE A 199 -5.27 9.98 -3.09
CA PHE A 199 -5.25 9.93 -1.64
C PHE A 199 -3.91 10.41 -1.05
N ALA A 200 -2.79 9.82 -1.47
CA ALA A 200 -1.47 10.20 -0.99
C ALA A 200 -0.90 11.40 -1.75
N ASP A 201 -0.20 12.27 -1.04
CA ASP A 201 0.47 13.45 -1.61
C ASP A 201 1.78 13.04 -2.30
N ARG A 202 2.56 12.17 -1.63
CA ARG A 202 3.81 11.61 -2.17
C ARG A 202 3.88 10.10 -1.95
N VAL A 203 4.78 9.46 -2.67
CA VAL A 203 5.04 8.02 -2.56
C VAL A 203 6.54 7.75 -2.51
N THR A 204 6.92 6.88 -1.58
CA THR A 204 8.24 6.26 -1.52
C THR A 204 8.07 4.78 -1.83
N LEU A 205 8.65 4.32 -2.93
CA LEU A 205 8.59 2.93 -3.38
C LEU A 205 9.80 2.18 -2.85
N LEU A 206 9.56 1.19 -1.98
CA LEU A 206 10.59 0.30 -1.46
C LEU A 206 10.72 -0.98 -2.29
N ARG A 207 11.96 -1.39 -2.55
CA ARG A 207 12.31 -2.66 -3.18
C ARG A 207 13.49 -3.28 -2.44
N THR A 208 13.35 -4.50 -1.96
CA THR A 208 14.44 -5.27 -1.30
C THR A 208 15.21 -4.49 -0.22
N GLY A 209 14.52 -3.60 0.49
CA GLY A 209 15.10 -2.80 1.56
C GLY A 209 15.63 -1.44 1.14
N GLU A 210 15.59 -1.07 -0.14
CA GLU A 210 16.08 0.19 -0.68
C GLU A 210 14.96 1.05 -1.24
N VAL A 211 15.16 2.36 -1.36
CA VAL A 211 14.25 3.29 -2.04
C VAL A 211 14.48 3.20 -3.54
N ALA A 212 13.51 2.62 -4.27
CA ALA A 212 13.56 2.51 -5.72
C ALA A 212 13.00 3.76 -6.43
N PHE A 213 12.08 4.49 -5.78
CA PHE A 213 11.47 5.71 -6.32
C PHE A 213 10.96 6.59 -5.19
N GLU A 214 11.07 7.89 -5.36
CA GLU A 214 10.44 8.90 -4.53
C GLU A 214 9.87 10.01 -5.42
N GLY A 215 8.61 10.40 -5.19
CA GLY A 215 7.96 11.45 -5.99
C GLY A 215 6.45 11.51 -5.74
N THR A 216 5.71 12.10 -6.68
CA THR A 216 4.24 12.11 -6.64
C THR A 216 3.67 10.78 -7.15
N VAL A 217 2.43 10.48 -6.73
CA VAL A 217 1.71 9.29 -7.24
C VAL A 217 1.55 9.35 -8.76
N SER A 218 1.31 10.54 -9.33
CA SER A 218 1.20 10.72 -10.79
C SER A 218 2.49 10.40 -11.52
N GLN A 219 3.65 10.79 -10.97
CA GLN A 219 4.96 10.44 -11.54
C GLN A 219 5.19 8.92 -11.48
N LEU A 220 4.87 8.27 -10.35
CA LEU A 220 4.99 6.82 -10.25
C LEU A 220 4.10 6.10 -11.27
N VAL A 221 2.83 6.52 -11.40
CA VAL A 221 1.88 5.94 -12.37
C VAL A 221 2.39 6.09 -13.80
N ALA A 222 3.00 7.23 -14.15
CA ALA A 222 3.58 7.45 -15.47
C ALA A 222 4.75 6.48 -15.79
N VAL A 223 5.51 6.09 -14.76
CA VAL A 223 6.59 5.09 -14.89
C VAL A 223 6.03 3.65 -14.88
N ALA A 224 4.89 3.43 -14.25
CA ALA A 224 4.27 2.12 -14.08
C ALA A 224 3.49 1.62 -15.32
N VAL A 225 3.53 2.35 -16.45
CA VAL A 225 2.78 1.96 -17.66
C VAL A 225 3.15 0.54 -18.10
N PRO A 226 2.18 -0.38 -18.12
CA PRO A 226 2.46 -1.75 -18.51
C PRO A 226 2.80 -1.82 -20.01
N ARG A 227 3.82 -2.59 -20.34
CA ARG A 227 4.20 -2.87 -21.74
C ARG A 227 3.97 -4.32 -22.12
N ARG A 228 3.56 -5.16 -21.16
CA ARG A 228 3.32 -6.59 -21.36
C ARG A 228 1.90 -6.95 -20.95
N TYR A 229 1.22 -7.62 -21.89
CA TYR A 229 -0.15 -8.05 -21.73
C TYR A 229 -0.28 -9.52 -22.07
N VAL A 230 -1.22 -10.19 -21.44
CA VAL A 230 -1.69 -11.51 -21.85
C VAL A 230 -2.99 -11.32 -22.62
N LEU A 231 -2.97 -11.69 -23.88
CA LEU A 231 -4.14 -11.70 -24.76
C LEU A 231 -4.71 -13.11 -24.83
N ARG A 232 -6.02 -13.27 -24.70
CA ARG A 232 -6.73 -14.50 -25.03
C ARG A 232 -7.41 -14.33 -26.37
N LEU A 233 -7.09 -15.25 -27.32
CA LEU A 233 -7.58 -15.22 -28.68
C LEU A 233 -8.46 -16.44 -28.95
N ARG A 234 -9.75 -16.25 -29.37
CA ARG A 234 -10.72 -17.34 -29.55
C ARG A 234 -10.38 -18.26 -30.75
N ASN A 235 -9.77 -17.74 -31.76
CA ASN A 235 -9.41 -18.45 -32.98
C ASN A 235 -7.93 -18.31 -33.32
N GLY A 236 -7.08 -18.11 -32.31
CA GLY A 236 -5.65 -18.19 -32.49
C GLY A 236 -5.29 -19.61 -32.92
N ARG A 237 -5.38 -19.88 -34.21
CA ARG A 237 -4.99 -21.17 -34.78
C ARG A 237 -3.49 -21.36 -34.58
N ALA A 238 -3.13 -21.82 -33.40
CA ALA A 238 -1.85 -22.45 -33.18
C ALA A 238 -1.94 -23.89 -33.66
N ALA A 239 -1.85 -24.09 -34.96
CA ALA A 239 -1.39 -25.38 -35.45
C ALA A 239 0.06 -25.52 -35.00
N GLY A 240 0.26 -26.16 -33.82
CA GLY A 240 1.57 -26.48 -33.30
C GLY A 240 2.33 -25.35 -32.60
N ARG A 241 1.69 -24.43 -31.84
CA ARG A 241 2.32 -23.31 -31.10
C ARG A 241 2.98 -22.19 -31.97
N GLU A 242 2.83 -22.23 -33.27
CA GLU A 242 3.26 -21.12 -34.16
C GLU A 242 2.08 -20.19 -34.44
N LEU A 243 2.26 -18.91 -34.17
CA LEU A 243 1.29 -17.85 -34.51
C LEU A 243 1.18 -17.73 -36.03
N GLU A 244 -0.06 -17.58 -36.53
CA GLU A 244 -0.26 -17.27 -37.94
C GLU A 244 0.52 -16.03 -38.35
N PRO A 245 1.18 -16.01 -39.52
CA PRO A 245 1.92 -14.85 -40.01
C PRO A 245 1.09 -13.56 -40.01
N ALA A 246 -0.23 -13.66 -40.23
CA ALA A 246 -1.15 -12.54 -40.23
C ALA A 246 -1.23 -11.83 -38.85
N ILE A 247 -1.14 -12.56 -37.75
CA ILE A 247 -1.15 -11.97 -36.39
C ILE A 247 0.18 -11.22 -36.15
N GLN A 248 1.29 -11.82 -36.55
CA GLN A 248 2.61 -11.18 -36.42
C GLN A 248 2.72 -9.92 -37.30
N ASP A 249 2.18 -9.97 -38.51
CA ASP A 249 2.17 -8.80 -39.40
C ASP A 249 1.24 -7.68 -38.90
N ALA A 250 0.09 -8.02 -38.31
CA ALA A 250 -0.84 -7.04 -37.74
C ALA A 250 -0.23 -6.20 -36.60
N VAL A 251 0.70 -6.76 -35.83
CA VAL A 251 1.37 -6.06 -34.72
C VAL A 251 2.76 -5.53 -35.08
N ARG A 252 3.26 -5.81 -36.30
CA ARG A 252 4.63 -5.49 -36.74
C ARG A 252 4.98 -4.03 -36.52
N GLY A 253 6.13 -3.79 -35.88
CA GLY A 253 6.64 -2.44 -35.59
C GLY A 253 6.01 -1.74 -34.39
N ARG A 254 4.89 -2.29 -33.86
CA ARG A 254 4.20 -1.75 -32.67
C ARG A 254 4.27 -2.68 -31.47
N ALA A 255 4.33 -3.99 -31.70
CA ALA A 255 4.42 -4.98 -30.63
C ALA A 255 5.07 -6.27 -31.15
N THR A 256 5.47 -7.10 -30.21
CA THR A 256 5.77 -8.53 -30.44
C THR A 256 4.73 -9.37 -29.73
N ILE A 257 4.34 -10.49 -30.37
CA ILE A 257 3.37 -11.42 -29.80
C ILE A 257 3.92 -12.84 -29.89
N ALA A 258 3.81 -13.61 -28.82
CA ALA A 258 4.28 -14.98 -28.72
C ALA A 258 3.30 -15.83 -27.91
N ALA A 259 3.29 -17.16 -28.12
CA ALA A 259 2.51 -18.05 -27.25
C ALA A 259 3.02 -17.96 -25.80
N ALA A 260 2.10 -17.93 -24.81
CA ALA A 260 2.48 -17.97 -23.41
C ALA A 260 3.13 -19.30 -23.06
N ALA A 261 4.27 -19.25 -22.36
CA ALA A 261 5.04 -20.45 -22.01
C ALA A 261 4.30 -21.34 -20.99
N ASP A 262 3.59 -20.69 -20.06
CA ASP A 262 2.81 -21.33 -19.00
C ASP A 262 1.37 -20.78 -19.06
N GLY A 263 0.38 -21.58 -19.45
CA GLY A 263 -1.01 -21.14 -19.50
C GLY A 263 -1.90 -21.92 -20.45
N ASP A 264 -3.09 -21.37 -20.69
CA ASP A 264 -4.07 -21.86 -21.66
C ASP A 264 -3.46 -21.76 -23.08
N PRO A 265 -3.66 -22.75 -23.96
CA PRO A 265 -3.20 -22.68 -25.36
C PRO A 265 -3.70 -21.45 -26.14
N GLU A 266 -4.75 -20.79 -25.66
CA GLU A 266 -5.32 -19.57 -26.23
C GLU A 266 -4.70 -18.28 -25.66
N ASP A 267 -3.80 -18.36 -24.68
CA ASP A 267 -3.14 -17.21 -24.07
C ASP A 267 -1.82 -16.88 -24.80
N PHE A 268 -1.67 -15.62 -25.21
CA PHE A 268 -0.51 -15.07 -25.92
C PHE A 268 0.06 -13.89 -25.16
N LEU A 269 1.39 -13.78 -25.12
CA LEU A 269 2.12 -12.69 -24.53
C LEU A 269 2.31 -11.61 -25.61
N LEU A 270 1.75 -10.42 -25.35
CA LEU A 270 1.94 -9.20 -26.15
C LEU A 270 2.93 -8.28 -25.45
N HIS A 271 3.99 -7.88 -26.12
CA HIS A 271 4.94 -6.88 -25.65
C HIS A 271 4.91 -5.65 -26.57
N LEU A 272 4.48 -4.50 -26.04
CA LEU A 272 4.41 -3.24 -26.76
C LEU A 272 5.80 -2.65 -27.00
N ALA A 273 6.03 -2.10 -28.20
CA ALA A 273 7.18 -1.25 -28.49
C ALA A 273 7.11 0.09 -27.71
N GLU A 274 8.23 0.82 -27.67
CA GLU A 274 8.40 2.00 -26.81
C GLU A 274 7.31 3.07 -26.99
N ASP A 275 6.94 3.34 -28.23
CA ASP A 275 5.98 4.37 -28.61
C ASP A 275 4.57 3.81 -28.94
N ALA A 276 4.34 2.52 -28.75
CA ALA A 276 3.09 1.88 -29.12
C ALA A 276 1.99 2.04 -28.07
N VAL A 277 0.77 2.27 -28.55
CA VAL A 277 -0.44 2.35 -27.73
C VAL A 277 -1.23 1.04 -27.84
N LEU A 278 -1.60 0.43 -26.71
CA LEU A 278 -2.33 -0.84 -26.67
C LEU A 278 -3.60 -0.82 -27.54
N GLY A 279 -4.39 0.26 -27.48
CA GLY A 279 -5.62 0.39 -28.26
C GLY A 279 -5.41 0.30 -29.76
N GLU A 280 -4.30 0.84 -30.29
CA GLU A 280 -3.95 0.76 -31.72
C GLU A 280 -3.56 -0.67 -32.13
N VAL A 281 -2.84 -1.37 -31.23
CA VAL A 281 -2.45 -2.77 -31.47
C VAL A 281 -3.68 -3.68 -31.46
N LEU A 282 -4.60 -3.50 -30.49
CA LEU A 282 -5.86 -4.25 -30.44
C LEU A 282 -6.73 -3.97 -31.67
N ALA A 283 -6.81 -2.71 -32.12
CA ALA A 283 -7.53 -2.35 -33.35
C ALA A 283 -6.93 -3.01 -34.59
N SER A 284 -5.60 -3.08 -34.70
CA SER A 284 -4.90 -3.76 -35.80
C SER A 284 -5.17 -5.27 -35.80
N LEU A 285 -5.19 -5.91 -34.62
CA LEU A 285 -5.54 -7.34 -34.49
C LEU A 285 -6.98 -7.60 -34.93
N THR A 286 -7.93 -6.76 -34.47
CA THR A 286 -9.34 -6.87 -34.89
C THR A 286 -9.52 -6.65 -36.39
N ALA A 287 -8.78 -5.71 -37.00
CA ALA A 287 -8.80 -5.48 -38.44
C ALA A 287 -8.22 -6.65 -39.24
N ALA A 288 -7.36 -7.47 -38.65
CA ALA A 288 -6.82 -8.69 -39.20
C ALA A 288 -7.71 -9.92 -38.92
N ASP A 289 -8.98 -9.71 -38.52
CA ASP A 289 -9.97 -10.77 -38.18
C ASP A 289 -9.54 -11.66 -36.99
N VAL A 290 -8.75 -11.11 -36.06
CA VAL A 290 -8.34 -11.78 -34.82
C VAL A 290 -9.34 -11.48 -33.71
N ASP A 291 -10.02 -12.52 -33.18
CA ASP A 291 -10.99 -12.36 -32.11
C ASP A 291 -10.31 -12.34 -30.74
N VAL A 292 -10.10 -11.12 -30.22
CA VAL A 292 -9.51 -10.89 -28.89
C VAL A 292 -10.61 -11.02 -27.83
N VAL A 293 -10.60 -12.12 -27.09
CA VAL A 293 -11.60 -12.42 -26.03
C VAL A 293 -11.30 -11.70 -24.74
N ALA A 294 -10.02 -11.58 -24.39
CA ALA A 294 -9.57 -10.90 -23.17
C ALA A 294 -8.18 -10.28 -23.39
N CYS A 295 -7.95 -9.17 -22.69
CA CYS A 295 -6.65 -8.55 -22.56
C CYS A 295 -6.43 -8.20 -21.10
N ARG A 296 -5.35 -8.69 -20.51
CA ARG A 296 -4.97 -8.39 -19.12
C ARG A 296 -3.49 -8.06 -19.04
N GLU A 297 -3.11 -7.26 -18.09
CA GLU A 297 -1.68 -7.04 -17.80
C GLU A 297 -1.01 -8.32 -17.35
N GLU A 298 0.22 -8.58 -17.85
CA GLU A 298 1.02 -9.74 -17.41
C GLU A 298 1.45 -9.59 -15.95
N ARG A 299 1.70 -8.36 -15.52
CA ARG A 299 2.23 -8.03 -14.20
C ARG A 299 1.46 -6.89 -13.55
N SER A 300 1.52 -6.81 -12.23
CA SER A 300 0.95 -5.70 -11.49
C SER A 300 1.63 -4.36 -11.84
N GLU A 301 0.91 -3.25 -11.64
CA GLU A 301 1.47 -1.89 -11.85
C GLU A 301 2.76 -1.66 -11.05
N ILE A 302 2.86 -2.21 -9.84
CA ILE A 302 4.07 -2.13 -9.00
C ILE A 302 5.24 -2.86 -9.64
N GLU A 303 5.01 -4.07 -10.18
CA GLU A 303 6.05 -4.83 -10.87
C GLU A 303 6.49 -4.14 -12.17
N ASN A 304 5.55 -3.53 -12.89
CA ASN A 304 5.86 -2.72 -14.08
C ASN A 304 6.69 -1.48 -13.71
N ALA A 305 6.34 -0.77 -12.64
CA ALA A 305 7.14 0.35 -12.14
C ALA A 305 8.58 -0.07 -11.82
N TYR A 306 8.75 -1.21 -11.14
CA TYR A 306 10.09 -1.72 -10.83
C TYR A 306 10.93 -2.04 -12.06
N LEU A 307 10.33 -2.65 -13.09
CA LEU A 307 11.03 -3.00 -14.31
C LEU A 307 11.45 -1.76 -15.10
N ASN A 308 10.56 -0.78 -15.20
CA ASN A 308 10.82 0.44 -15.95
C ASN A 308 11.87 1.31 -15.26
N LEU A 309 11.87 1.36 -13.91
CA LEU A 309 12.90 2.04 -13.13
C LEU A 309 14.26 1.34 -13.22
N ALA A 310 14.29 0.01 -13.28
CA ALA A 310 15.53 -0.75 -13.44
C ALA A 310 16.14 -0.61 -14.86
N GLY A 311 15.30 -0.43 -15.88
CA GLY A 311 15.76 -0.24 -17.28
C GLY A 311 16.29 1.16 -17.59
N SER A 312 15.96 2.16 -16.76
CA SER A 312 16.41 3.56 -16.95
C SER A 312 17.77 3.89 -16.29
N THR A 313 18.39 2.92 -15.61
CA THR A 313 19.72 3.05 -14.97
C THR A 313 20.84 2.34 -15.74
N GLY A 314 20.62 1.99 -17.04
CA GLY A 314 21.60 1.34 -17.94
C GLY A 314 22.19 2.31 -18.94
#